data_fe2d4684adfbcec5378ccb8fd6dbeab9
#
_entry.id   fe2d4684adfbcec5378ccb8fd6dbeab9
#
_cell.length_a   1.000
_cell.length_b   1.000
_cell.length_c   1.000
_cell.angle_alpha   90.00
_cell.angle_beta   90.00
_cell.angle_gamma   90.00
#
_symmetry.space_group_name_H-M   'P 1'
#
loop_
_entity.id
_entity.type
_entity.pdbx_description
1 polymer ?
#
loop_
_entity_poly.entity_id
_entity_poly.type
_entity_poly.pdbx_seq_one_letter_code
_entity_poly.pdbx_strand_id
1 'polypeptide(L)'
;MRSIAGAILGLWLIASGGAEAPDAGQAVVSPSISVVAAGDIADCGSDGLQFPDAFRTAGLIAPTDTLVLTLGDNTYPIGAATEFADCFQPTWGGFKERIRPSPGNHDYMTTDAGAYFDYFGAAAGPDRRGYYSFDAGGWHFISLNSNADAGVGSAQYAWLQADLAANSDTLCTLAYWHHPVFSSGPHGNDRRMADVFQLLHAAGAEIVLVGHDHVYERFAPQDAAGNTDPERGVRSFTVGTGGARLYSLRKPQPNSEVRGASTHGVLRLTLSSTDYRWAFVPVDGAAPRDDGSAPCHR
;
A
#
# COMPACT_ATOMS: atom_id res chain seq x y z
N MET A 1 64.01 -9.57 -81.08
CA MET A 1 63.53 -10.71 -80.37
C MET A 1 62.45 -10.17 -79.35
N ARG A 2 61.29 -10.63 -79.48
CA ARG A 2 60.05 -9.94 -79.08
C ARG A 2 59.77 -10.09 -77.54
N SER A 3 59.58 -8.95 -76.91
CA SER A 3 59.09 -8.81 -75.52
C SER A 3 57.58 -8.82 -75.50
N ILE A 4 56.99 -9.64 -74.62
CA ILE A 4 55.53 -9.72 -74.40
C ILE A 4 55.25 -9.04 -73.08
N ALA A 5 54.51 -7.96 -73.07
CA ALA A 5 54.04 -7.25 -71.85
C ALA A 5 52.74 -7.89 -71.40
N GLY A 6 52.73 -8.39 -70.20
CA GLY A 6 51.49 -8.86 -69.51
C GLY A 6 50.83 -7.76 -68.69
N ALA A 7 49.56 -7.47 -69.04
CA ALA A 7 48.72 -6.54 -68.27
C ALA A 7 48.13 -7.22 -67.13
N ILE A 8 48.29 -6.68 -65.86
CA ILE A 8 47.65 -7.10 -64.69
C ILE A 8 46.38 -6.27 -64.45
N LEU A 9 45.23 -6.92 -64.52
CA LEU A 9 43.95 -6.31 -64.23
C LEU A 9 43.73 -6.34 -62.70
N GLY A 10 43.79 -5.19 -62.05
CA GLY A 10 43.48 -5.04 -60.64
C GLY A 10 41.94 -5.03 -60.37
N LEU A 11 41.47 -6.03 -59.67
CA LEU A 11 40.07 -6.10 -59.23
C LEU A 11 39.91 -5.27 -57.93
N TRP A 12 39.17 -4.17 -57.99
CA TRP A 12 38.78 -3.41 -56.81
C TRP A 12 37.52 -4.05 -56.22
N LEU A 13 37.61 -4.65 -55.01
CA LEU A 13 36.50 -5.06 -54.18
C LEU A 13 35.96 -3.83 -53.45
N ILE A 14 34.75 -3.40 -53.78
CA ILE A 14 34.01 -2.38 -53.05
C ILE A 14 33.38 -3.10 -51.85
N ALA A 15 33.90 -2.87 -50.65
CA ALA A 15 33.27 -3.28 -49.39
C ALA A 15 32.09 -2.33 -49.16
N SER A 16 30.86 -2.84 -49.29
CA SER A 16 29.65 -2.18 -48.86
C SER A 16 29.57 -2.28 -47.35
N GLY A 17 29.93 -1.20 -46.64
CA GLY A 17 29.69 -1.07 -45.21
C GLY A 17 28.18 -0.94 -44.96
N GLY A 18 27.57 -2.02 -44.51
CA GLY A 18 26.24 -1.96 -43.94
C GLY A 18 26.28 -1.17 -42.62
N ALA A 19 25.59 -0.03 -42.60
CA ALA A 19 25.32 0.64 -41.31
C ALA A 19 24.35 -0.24 -40.49
N GLU A 20 24.81 -0.80 -39.42
CA GLU A 20 23.95 -1.41 -38.40
C GLU A 20 23.03 -0.33 -37.85
N ALA A 21 21.72 -0.59 -37.90
CA ALA A 21 20.74 0.24 -37.26
C ALA A 21 21.02 0.25 -35.72
N PRO A 22 20.85 1.41 -35.05
CA PRO A 22 21.04 1.44 -33.59
C PRO A 22 20.08 0.46 -32.93
N ASP A 23 20.64 -0.39 -32.08
CA ASP A 23 19.93 -1.32 -31.22
C ASP A 23 18.83 -0.55 -30.48
N ALA A 24 17.59 -0.94 -30.66
CA ALA A 24 16.45 -0.38 -29.93
C ALA A 24 16.69 -0.71 -28.46
N GLY A 25 17.19 0.30 -27.72
CA GLY A 25 17.58 0.17 -26.33
C GLY A 25 16.54 -0.61 -25.55
N GLN A 26 16.96 -1.71 -24.96
CA GLN A 26 16.15 -2.46 -24.03
C GLN A 26 15.69 -1.48 -22.94
N ALA A 27 14.38 -1.28 -22.84
CA ALA A 27 13.80 -0.49 -21.78
C ALA A 27 14.31 -1.06 -20.45
N VAL A 28 15.09 -0.29 -19.72
CA VAL A 28 15.56 -0.66 -18.38
C VAL A 28 14.30 -0.74 -17.53
N VAL A 29 13.80 -1.95 -17.31
CA VAL A 29 12.69 -2.18 -16.40
C VAL A 29 13.24 -1.90 -14.99
N SER A 30 12.91 -0.75 -14.43
CA SER A 30 13.24 -0.45 -13.04
C SER A 30 12.68 -1.57 -12.15
N PRO A 31 13.48 -2.09 -11.19
CA PRO A 31 13.00 -3.12 -10.30
C PRO A 31 11.76 -2.63 -9.55
N SER A 32 10.66 -3.36 -9.67
CA SER A 32 9.42 -3.09 -8.95
C SER A 32 9.27 -4.03 -7.77
N ILE A 33 8.59 -3.55 -6.72
CA ILE A 33 8.18 -4.38 -5.58
C ILE A 33 6.67 -4.63 -5.61
N SER A 34 6.25 -5.78 -5.09
CA SER A 34 4.85 -6.11 -4.87
C SER A 34 4.50 -5.92 -3.40
N VAL A 35 3.43 -5.18 -3.14
CA VAL A 35 2.90 -4.89 -1.81
C VAL A 35 1.46 -5.35 -1.74
N VAL A 36 1.10 -6.07 -0.68
CA VAL A 36 -0.28 -6.45 -0.39
C VAL A 36 -0.74 -5.72 0.87
N ALA A 37 -1.96 -5.17 0.85
CA ALA A 37 -2.51 -4.43 1.97
C ALA A 37 -3.97 -4.81 2.25
N ALA A 38 -4.33 -4.97 3.52
CA ALA A 38 -5.68 -4.96 4.04
C ALA A 38 -5.66 -4.70 5.56
N GLY A 39 -6.77 -4.21 6.10
CA GLY A 39 -7.06 -4.13 7.52
C GLY A 39 -8.27 -4.98 7.89
N ASP A 40 -8.65 -4.94 9.17
CA ASP A 40 -9.87 -5.57 9.65
C ASP A 40 -9.84 -7.08 9.37
N ILE A 41 -8.86 -7.79 9.99
CA ILE A 41 -8.38 -9.07 9.47
C ILE A 41 -8.97 -10.28 10.20
N ALA A 42 -8.47 -10.58 11.40
CA ALA A 42 -8.74 -11.87 12.04
C ALA A 42 -9.87 -11.75 13.08
N ASP A 43 -11.09 -11.99 12.64
CA ASP A 43 -12.27 -12.06 13.54
C ASP A 43 -12.36 -13.46 14.14
N CYS A 44 -12.02 -13.59 15.43
CA CYS A 44 -12.07 -14.86 16.14
C CYS A 44 -13.49 -15.43 16.37
N GLY A 45 -14.53 -14.62 16.11
CA GLY A 45 -15.91 -15.01 16.35
C GLY A 45 -16.24 -15.23 17.83
N SER A 46 -17.53 -15.28 18.15
CA SER A 46 -18.01 -15.55 19.51
C SER A 46 -17.86 -17.02 19.92
N ASP A 47 -17.63 -17.89 18.97
CA ASP A 47 -17.53 -19.36 19.12
C ASP A 47 -16.10 -19.91 18.93
N GLY A 48 -15.12 -19.01 18.72
CA GLY A 48 -13.68 -19.30 18.89
C GLY A 48 -13.03 -20.15 17.79
N LEU A 49 -13.68 -20.45 16.67
CA LEU A 49 -13.14 -21.46 15.76
C LEU A 49 -13.29 -21.24 14.24
N GLN A 50 -13.84 -20.14 13.74
CA GLN A 50 -13.96 -19.98 12.28
C GLN A 50 -13.65 -18.55 11.81
N PHE A 51 -12.48 -18.40 11.20
CA PHE A 51 -12.10 -17.19 10.47
C PHE A 51 -11.92 -17.49 8.97
N PRO A 52 -12.94 -18.03 8.30
CA PRO A 52 -12.78 -18.52 6.93
C PRO A 52 -12.29 -17.41 6.00
N ASP A 53 -12.71 -16.18 6.25
CA ASP A 53 -12.40 -15.05 5.36
C ASP A 53 -10.98 -14.54 5.55
N ALA A 54 -10.43 -14.54 6.77
CA ALA A 54 -9.00 -14.25 7.00
C ALA A 54 -8.09 -15.31 6.35
N PHE A 55 -8.47 -16.58 6.34
CA PHE A 55 -7.76 -17.63 5.59
C PHE A 55 -7.83 -17.41 4.08
N ARG A 56 -9.00 -17.03 3.58
CA ARG A 56 -9.19 -16.78 2.14
C ARG A 56 -8.35 -15.59 1.67
N THR A 57 -8.32 -14.50 2.43
CA THR A 57 -7.49 -13.33 2.12
C THR A 57 -6.01 -13.61 2.28
N ALA A 58 -5.59 -14.38 3.30
CA ALA A 58 -4.22 -14.87 3.43
C ALA A 58 -3.77 -15.68 2.20
N GLY A 59 -4.68 -16.49 1.64
CA GLY A 59 -4.42 -17.25 0.40
C GLY A 59 -4.18 -16.40 -0.84
N LEU A 60 -4.49 -15.10 -0.80
CA LEU A 60 -4.20 -14.16 -1.89
C LEU A 60 -2.76 -13.60 -1.81
N ILE A 61 -2.06 -13.77 -0.68
CA ILE A 61 -0.70 -13.26 -0.49
C ILE A 61 0.29 -14.24 -1.13
N ALA A 62 0.91 -13.82 -2.23
CA ALA A 62 1.84 -14.67 -2.97
C ALA A 62 3.23 -14.73 -2.30
N PRO A 63 4.00 -15.82 -2.52
CA PRO A 63 5.41 -15.88 -2.08
C PRO A 63 6.29 -14.78 -2.66
N THR A 64 5.92 -14.24 -3.81
CA THR A 64 6.61 -13.15 -4.53
C THR A 64 6.26 -11.76 -4.02
N ASP A 65 5.23 -11.60 -3.19
CA ASP A 65 4.90 -10.29 -2.61
C ASP A 65 5.99 -9.89 -1.61
N THR A 66 6.55 -8.68 -1.81
CA THR A 66 7.71 -8.20 -1.05
C THR A 66 7.32 -7.75 0.35
N LEU A 67 6.20 -7.04 0.46
CA LEU A 67 5.69 -6.46 1.70
C LEU A 67 4.21 -6.80 1.89
N VAL A 68 3.81 -6.90 3.16
CA VAL A 68 2.43 -7.05 3.61
C VAL A 68 2.15 -5.92 4.59
N LEU A 69 1.22 -5.02 4.26
CA LEU A 69 0.81 -3.93 5.13
C LEU A 69 -0.50 -4.30 5.80
N THR A 70 -0.55 -4.29 7.13
CA THR A 70 -1.82 -4.39 7.84
C THR A 70 -2.29 -3.01 8.25
N LEU A 71 -3.57 -2.70 7.95
CA LEU A 71 -4.14 -1.37 8.08
C LEU A 71 -4.95 -1.22 9.38
N GLY A 72 -4.47 -1.86 10.45
CA GLY A 72 -5.11 -1.86 11.76
C GLY A 72 -6.22 -2.90 11.91
N ASP A 73 -6.70 -3.04 13.15
CA ASP A 73 -7.63 -4.06 13.59
C ASP A 73 -7.17 -5.45 13.12
N ASN A 74 -5.99 -5.81 13.62
CA ASN A 74 -5.32 -7.04 13.21
C ASN A 74 -6.07 -8.27 13.72
N THR A 75 -6.68 -8.16 14.92
CA THR A 75 -7.54 -9.21 15.50
C THR A 75 -8.77 -8.62 16.16
N TYR A 76 -9.81 -9.43 16.27
CA TYR A 76 -11.09 -9.15 16.93
C TYR A 76 -11.44 -10.24 17.95
N PRO A 77 -12.30 -9.90 18.99
CA PRO A 77 -12.97 -8.61 19.14
C PRO A 77 -12.17 -7.53 19.87
N ILE A 78 -11.09 -7.82 20.59
CA ILE A 78 -10.44 -6.84 21.49
C ILE A 78 -8.91 -6.74 21.34
N GLY A 79 -8.30 -7.36 20.34
CA GLY A 79 -6.85 -7.34 20.17
C GLY A 79 -6.09 -8.10 21.27
N ALA A 80 -6.67 -9.17 21.82
CA ALA A 80 -6.07 -9.96 22.89
C ALA A 80 -4.92 -10.84 22.38
N ALA A 81 -3.97 -11.18 23.27
CA ALA A 81 -2.84 -12.07 22.92
C ALA A 81 -3.31 -13.46 22.43
N THR A 82 -4.41 -13.97 22.98
CA THR A 82 -5.04 -15.21 22.51
C THR A 82 -5.60 -15.08 21.10
N GLU A 83 -6.17 -13.93 20.74
CA GLU A 83 -6.69 -13.67 19.38
C GLU A 83 -5.54 -13.61 18.37
N PHE A 84 -4.42 -13.00 18.73
CA PHE A 84 -3.21 -13.05 17.90
C PHE A 84 -2.70 -14.48 17.74
N ALA A 85 -2.66 -15.29 18.80
CA ALA A 85 -2.16 -16.65 18.76
C ALA A 85 -3.09 -17.61 18.00
N ASP A 86 -4.39 -17.50 18.24
CA ASP A 86 -5.37 -18.49 17.80
C ASP A 86 -6.01 -18.13 16.46
N CYS A 87 -6.03 -16.83 16.07
CA CYS A 87 -6.75 -16.36 14.90
C CYS A 87 -5.83 -15.70 13.85
N PHE A 88 -4.98 -14.77 14.27
CA PHE A 88 -4.07 -14.08 13.34
C PHE A 88 -2.89 -14.98 12.94
N GLN A 89 -2.25 -15.64 13.92
CA GLN A 89 -1.09 -16.50 13.66
C GLN A 89 -1.37 -17.63 12.66
N PRO A 90 -2.48 -18.38 12.72
CA PRO A 90 -2.76 -19.43 11.73
C PRO A 90 -3.17 -18.88 10.35
N THR A 91 -3.53 -17.60 10.22
CA THR A 91 -3.95 -16.97 8.98
C THR A 91 -2.83 -16.10 8.40
N TRP A 92 -2.81 -14.82 8.72
CA TRP A 92 -1.81 -13.86 8.23
C TRP A 92 -0.45 -13.98 8.91
N GLY A 93 -0.36 -14.63 10.08
CA GLY A 93 0.89 -14.80 10.82
C GLY A 93 1.98 -15.55 10.06
N GLY A 94 1.63 -16.35 9.06
CA GLY A 94 2.61 -16.98 8.16
C GLY A 94 3.47 -16.00 7.36
N PHE A 95 3.06 -14.75 7.28
CA PHE A 95 3.77 -13.68 6.56
C PHE A 95 4.47 -12.69 7.48
N LYS A 96 4.55 -12.96 8.79
CA LYS A 96 5.00 -12.05 9.84
C LYS A 96 6.30 -11.32 9.52
N GLU A 97 7.28 -11.99 8.94
CA GLU A 97 8.58 -11.41 8.57
C GLU A 97 8.47 -10.29 7.51
N ARG A 98 7.42 -10.35 6.68
CA ARG A 98 7.13 -9.38 5.62
C ARG A 98 6.10 -8.34 6.04
N ILE A 99 5.44 -8.54 7.20
CA ILE A 99 4.43 -7.62 7.70
C ILE A 99 5.09 -6.33 8.21
N ARG A 100 4.48 -5.21 7.83
CA ARG A 100 4.70 -3.87 8.39
C ARG A 100 3.36 -3.36 8.88
N PRO A 101 3.05 -3.52 10.18
CA PRO A 101 1.71 -3.30 10.69
C PRO A 101 1.45 -1.85 11.07
N SER A 102 0.18 -1.41 10.99
CA SER A 102 -0.33 -0.29 11.78
C SER A 102 -1.37 -0.79 12.80
N PRO A 103 -1.58 -0.10 13.93
CA PRO A 103 -2.58 -0.50 14.91
C PRO A 103 -3.95 0.11 14.60
N GLY A 104 -5.03 -0.65 14.88
CA GLY A 104 -6.41 -0.19 14.85
C GLY A 104 -7.01 -0.02 16.23
N ASN A 105 -8.28 0.38 16.30
CA ASN A 105 -8.94 0.62 17.59
C ASN A 105 -9.24 -0.67 18.37
N HIS A 106 -9.46 -1.80 17.68
CA HIS A 106 -9.60 -3.09 18.37
C HIS A 106 -8.28 -3.57 18.96
N ASP A 107 -7.13 -3.30 18.34
CA ASP A 107 -5.81 -3.56 18.92
C ASP A 107 -5.61 -2.76 20.22
N TYR A 108 -6.22 -1.57 20.35
CA TYR A 108 -6.18 -0.70 21.53
C TYR A 108 -7.26 -1.00 22.58
N MET A 109 -8.14 -1.99 22.39
CA MET A 109 -9.06 -2.44 23.44
C MET A 109 -8.34 -3.18 24.58
N THR A 110 -7.14 -3.71 24.32
CA THR A 110 -6.21 -4.10 25.40
C THR A 110 -5.38 -2.90 25.84
N THR A 111 -4.92 -2.91 27.11
CA THR A 111 -4.13 -1.81 27.66
C THR A 111 -2.93 -1.48 26.77
N ASP A 112 -2.87 -0.24 26.31
CA ASP A 112 -1.78 0.31 25.49
C ASP A 112 -1.47 -0.54 24.23
N ALA A 113 -2.46 -1.24 23.68
CA ALA A 113 -2.28 -2.20 22.59
C ALA A 113 -1.18 -3.24 22.88
N GLY A 114 -1.10 -3.67 24.14
CA GLY A 114 0.00 -4.51 24.64
C GLY A 114 0.24 -5.74 23.79
N ALA A 115 -0.81 -6.48 23.47
CA ALA A 115 -0.71 -7.71 22.68
C ALA A 115 -0.26 -7.47 21.23
N TYR A 116 -0.71 -6.37 20.60
CA TYR A 116 -0.24 -5.96 19.26
C TYR A 116 1.27 -5.72 19.25
N PHE A 117 1.78 -4.92 20.17
CA PHE A 117 3.21 -4.63 20.24
C PHE A 117 4.05 -5.84 20.63
N ASP A 118 3.55 -6.71 21.51
CA ASP A 118 4.23 -7.95 21.89
C ASP A 118 4.28 -8.94 20.73
N TYR A 119 3.19 -9.01 19.93
CA TYR A 119 3.13 -9.89 18.79
C TYR A 119 4.06 -9.44 17.67
N PHE A 120 3.97 -8.19 17.22
CA PHE A 120 4.75 -7.68 16.08
C PHE A 120 6.18 -7.27 16.45
N GLY A 121 6.45 -6.95 17.73
CA GLY A 121 7.77 -6.56 18.18
C GLY A 121 8.33 -5.35 17.43
N ALA A 122 9.57 -5.46 16.94
CA ALA A 122 10.23 -4.36 16.21
C ALA A 122 9.52 -3.95 14.91
N ALA A 123 8.72 -4.82 14.30
CA ALA A 123 7.97 -4.51 13.09
C ALA A 123 6.89 -3.45 13.32
N ALA A 124 6.40 -3.29 14.56
CA ALA A 124 5.43 -2.25 14.95
C ALA A 124 6.06 -0.87 15.24
N GLY A 125 7.34 -0.71 14.93
CA GLY A 125 8.09 0.52 15.15
C GLY A 125 8.72 0.63 16.54
N PRO A 126 9.56 1.67 16.75
CA PRO A 126 10.26 1.87 18.01
C PRO A 126 9.34 2.37 19.13
N ASP A 127 9.73 2.10 20.37
CA ASP A 127 9.14 2.66 21.60
C ASP A 127 7.64 2.43 21.76
N ARG A 128 7.09 1.41 21.07
CA ARG A 128 5.65 1.07 21.10
C ARG A 128 4.74 2.26 20.78
N ARG A 129 5.20 3.16 19.88
CA ARG A 129 4.42 4.33 19.45
C ARG A 129 3.41 3.99 18.36
N GLY A 130 3.64 2.91 17.61
CA GLY A 130 2.78 2.47 16.50
C GLY A 130 2.86 3.37 15.27
N TYR A 131 3.87 4.27 15.19
CA TYR A 131 4.21 5.03 13.99
C TYR A 131 5.71 4.98 13.71
N TYR A 132 6.05 4.81 12.45
CA TYR A 132 7.42 4.64 11.95
C TYR A 132 7.46 4.79 10.43
N SER A 133 8.65 4.88 9.86
CA SER A 133 8.87 4.88 8.42
C SER A 133 9.97 3.91 8.00
N PHE A 134 9.99 3.55 6.74
CA PHE A 134 11.02 2.72 6.12
C PHE A 134 11.00 2.88 4.61
N ASP A 135 12.10 2.53 3.94
CA ASP A 135 12.22 2.60 2.49
C ASP A 135 12.24 1.21 1.86
N ALA A 136 11.56 1.04 0.74
CA ALA A 136 11.59 -0.17 -0.07
C ALA A 136 11.27 0.14 -1.54
N GLY A 137 12.02 -0.44 -2.47
CA GLY A 137 11.76 -0.33 -3.90
C GLY A 137 11.78 1.10 -4.46
N GLY A 138 12.47 2.02 -3.79
CA GLY A 138 12.51 3.43 -4.18
C GLY A 138 11.32 4.27 -3.66
N TRP A 139 10.49 3.68 -2.80
CA TRP A 139 9.37 4.34 -2.12
C TRP A 139 9.67 4.58 -0.65
N HIS A 140 9.20 5.71 -0.15
CA HIS A 140 9.14 6.00 1.28
C HIS A 140 7.79 5.56 1.85
N PHE A 141 7.81 4.67 2.84
CA PHE A 141 6.62 4.13 3.51
C PHE A 141 6.49 4.70 4.91
N ILE A 142 5.29 5.14 5.27
CA ILE A 142 5.00 5.77 6.56
C ILE A 142 3.81 5.07 7.20
N SER A 143 4.05 4.31 8.27
CA SER A 143 2.99 3.79 9.14
C SER A 143 2.66 4.84 10.19
N LEU A 144 1.37 5.11 10.40
CA LEU A 144 0.87 6.06 11.39
C LEU A 144 -0.12 5.40 12.36
N ASN A 145 -0.25 5.98 13.53
CA ASN A 145 -1.13 5.50 14.59
C ASN A 145 -2.33 6.44 14.75
N SER A 146 -3.46 6.11 14.16
CA SER A 146 -4.66 6.92 14.27
C SER A 146 -5.42 6.77 15.61
N ASN A 147 -4.88 5.98 16.56
CA ASN A 147 -5.37 5.93 17.93
C ASN A 147 -4.60 6.88 18.88
N ALA A 148 -3.45 7.40 18.42
CA ALA A 148 -2.70 8.42 19.12
C ALA A 148 -3.07 9.82 18.59
N ASP A 149 -2.76 10.86 19.37
CA ASP A 149 -2.92 12.25 18.92
C ASP A 149 -2.04 12.51 17.68
N ALA A 150 -2.66 12.99 16.62
CA ALA A 150 -2.06 13.28 15.31
C ALA A 150 -2.31 14.73 14.85
N GLY A 151 -2.91 15.57 15.71
CA GLY A 151 -3.14 16.98 15.43
C GLY A 151 -1.85 17.81 15.43
N VAL A 152 -1.93 19.03 14.90
CA VAL A 152 -0.82 20.00 14.92
C VAL A 152 -0.31 20.19 16.34
N GLY A 153 1.00 20.00 16.54
CA GLY A 153 1.66 20.12 17.84
C GLY A 153 1.78 18.80 18.62
N SER A 154 1.16 17.70 18.16
CA SER A 154 1.37 16.39 18.75
C SER A 154 2.77 15.82 18.42
N ALA A 155 3.21 14.86 19.23
CA ALA A 155 4.50 14.19 19.01
C ALA A 155 4.55 13.45 17.65
N GLN A 156 3.44 12.80 17.25
CA GLN A 156 3.34 12.11 15.97
C GLN A 156 3.39 13.08 14.80
N TYR A 157 2.67 14.21 14.87
CA TYR A 157 2.70 15.25 13.83
C TYR A 157 4.11 15.83 13.65
N ALA A 158 4.78 16.21 14.77
CA ALA A 158 6.13 16.75 14.74
C ALA A 158 7.15 15.72 14.17
N TRP A 159 7.00 14.44 14.54
CA TRP A 159 7.82 13.36 13.99
C TRP A 159 7.61 13.23 12.48
N LEU A 160 6.35 13.18 12.01
CA LEU A 160 6.03 13.06 10.59
C LEU A 160 6.58 14.24 9.78
N GLN A 161 6.48 15.46 10.32
CA GLN A 161 7.04 16.65 9.67
C GLN A 161 8.56 16.53 9.48
N ALA A 162 9.27 16.05 10.50
CA ALA A 162 10.72 15.83 10.43
C ALA A 162 11.09 14.70 9.46
N ASP A 163 10.32 13.62 9.47
CA ASP A 163 10.51 12.45 8.61
C ASP A 163 10.33 12.80 7.12
N LEU A 164 9.26 13.49 6.77
CA LEU A 164 9.01 13.97 5.41
C LEU A 164 10.08 14.96 4.93
N ALA A 165 10.58 15.82 5.81
CA ALA A 165 11.66 16.74 5.48
C ALA A 165 12.99 16.00 5.23
N ALA A 166 13.29 14.96 6.00
CA ALA A 166 14.48 14.14 5.85
C ALA A 166 14.46 13.29 4.57
N ASN A 167 13.26 12.97 4.06
CA ASN A 167 13.04 12.14 2.87
C ASN A 167 12.53 12.95 1.66
N SER A 168 12.77 14.26 1.66
CA SER A 168 12.28 15.19 0.60
C SER A 168 12.76 14.85 -0.81
N ASP A 169 13.85 14.12 -0.96
CA ASP A 169 14.40 13.69 -2.25
C ASP A 169 13.75 12.39 -2.78
N THR A 170 12.95 11.69 -1.98
CA THR A 170 12.24 10.48 -2.41
C THR A 170 11.06 10.87 -3.29
N LEU A 171 11.01 10.32 -4.51
CA LEU A 171 10.00 10.68 -5.51
C LEU A 171 8.59 10.25 -5.10
N CYS A 172 8.44 9.05 -4.53
CA CYS A 172 7.14 8.45 -4.28
C CYS A 172 6.97 8.13 -2.78
N THR A 173 5.88 8.55 -2.18
CA THR A 173 5.58 8.31 -0.75
C THR A 173 4.21 7.65 -0.58
N LEU A 174 4.14 6.60 0.25
CA LEU A 174 2.93 5.91 0.65
C LEU A 174 2.78 5.97 2.17
N ALA A 175 1.66 6.50 2.67
CA ALA A 175 1.33 6.45 4.09
C ALA A 175 0.14 5.52 4.36
N TYR A 176 0.09 4.91 5.55
CA TYR A 176 -1.02 4.04 5.93
C TYR A 176 -1.29 4.09 7.44
N TRP A 177 -2.56 3.94 7.77
CA TRP A 177 -3.08 3.91 9.14
C TRP A 177 -4.48 3.29 9.16
N HIS A 178 -5.20 3.33 10.28
CA HIS A 178 -6.49 2.65 10.40
C HIS A 178 -7.70 3.51 10.03
N HIS A 179 -7.96 4.64 10.73
CA HIS A 179 -9.21 5.40 10.58
C HIS A 179 -9.21 6.31 9.33
N PRO A 180 -10.19 6.17 8.41
CA PRO A 180 -10.21 6.93 7.15
C PRO A 180 -10.57 8.39 7.35
N VAL A 181 -9.86 9.31 6.67
CA VAL A 181 -10.27 10.72 6.58
C VAL A 181 -11.53 10.86 5.73
N PHE A 182 -11.66 10.04 4.69
CA PHE A 182 -12.80 10.00 3.80
C PHE A 182 -13.30 8.55 3.68
N SER A 183 -14.61 8.34 3.88
CA SER A 183 -15.25 7.03 3.72
C SER A 183 -16.74 7.12 3.43
N SER A 184 -17.23 6.27 2.54
CA SER A 184 -18.64 6.02 2.29
C SER A 184 -19.19 4.87 3.13
N GLY A 185 -18.39 4.30 4.02
CA GLY A 185 -18.79 3.27 4.96
C GLY A 185 -19.63 3.80 6.12
N PRO A 186 -20.07 2.94 7.06
CA PRO A 186 -20.97 3.33 8.15
C PRO A 186 -20.33 4.27 9.18
N HIS A 187 -19.02 4.24 9.39
CA HIS A 187 -18.34 5.18 10.27
C HIS A 187 -18.17 6.56 9.62
N GLY A 188 -18.05 6.59 8.28
CA GLY A 188 -17.95 7.82 7.51
C GLY A 188 -16.58 8.51 7.67
N ASN A 189 -16.56 9.80 7.36
CA ASN A 189 -15.34 10.60 7.46
C ASN A 189 -14.91 10.80 8.92
N ASP A 190 -13.63 10.54 9.21
CA ASP A 190 -13.02 10.79 10.52
C ASP A 190 -11.92 11.85 10.41
N ARG A 191 -12.09 12.96 11.12
CA ARG A 191 -11.18 14.11 11.00
C ARG A 191 -9.92 14.01 11.87
N ARG A 192 -9.75 12.94 12.68
CA ARG A 192 -8.60 12.79 13.58
C ARG A 192 -7.24 12.81 12.87
N MET A 193 -7.21 12.35 11.60
CA MET A 193 -6.00 12.33 10.77
C MET A 193 -5.99 13.44 9.70
N ALA A 194 -6.88 14.43 9.78
CA ALA A 194 -6.98 15.48 8.75
C ALA A 194 -5.73 16.36 8.65
N ASP A 195 -5.12 16.72 9.78
CA ASP A 195 -3.89 17.52 9.80
C ASP A 195 -2.71 16.74 9.21
N VAL A 196 -2.63 15.45 9.51
CA VAL A 196 -1.64 14.54 8.93
C VAL A 196 -1.86 14.39 7.43
N PHE A 197 -3.11 14.22 6.99
CA PHE A 197 -3.42 14.13 5.55
C PHE A 197 -3.02 15.43 4.82
N GLN A 198 -3.28 16.59 5.43
CA GLN A 198 -2.85 17.89 4.89
C GLN A 198 -1.32 17.98 4.78
N LEU A 199 -0.58 17.47 5.77
CA LEU A 199 0.87 17.47 5.75
C LEU A 199 1.42 16.54 4.65
N LEU A 200 0.85 15.36 4.50
CA LEU A 200 1.19 14.40 3.44
C LEU A 200 0.91 14.99 2.05
N HIS A 201 -0.26 15.60 1.84
CA HIS A 201 -0.61 16.29 0.59
C HIS A 201 0.39 17.40 0.27
N ALA A 202 0.72 18.25 1.25
CA ALA A 202 1.68 19.32 1.06
C ALA A 202 3.10 18.80 0.73
N ALA A 203 3.47 17.63 1.25
CA ALA A 203 4.73 16.96 0.97
C ALA A 203 4.74 16.18 -0.35
N GLY A 204 3.60 16.05 -1.04
CA GLY A 204 3.46 15.34 -2.31
C GLY A 204 3.43 13.82 -2.15
N ALA A 205 2.76 13.31 -1.10
CA ALA A 205 2.51 11.87 -0.99
C ALA A 205 1.51 11.39 -2.05
N GLU A 206 1.76 10.20 -2.61
CA GLU A 206 0.96 9.61 -3.69
C GLU A 206 -0.27 8.88 -3.18
N ILE A 207 -0.07 8.06 -2.13
CA ILE A 207 -1.04 7.06 -1.70
C ILE A 207 -1.26 7.14 -0.19
N VAL A 208 -2.52 7.01 0.20
CA VAL A 208 -2.94 6.73 1.57
C VAL A 208 -3.76 5.45 1.60
N LEU A 209 -3.40 4.50 2.47
CA LEU A 209 -4.16 3.28 2.71
C LEU A 209 -4.76 3.29 4.10
N VAL A 210 -6.04 2.89 4.22
CA VAL A 210 -6.77 2.85 5.50
C VAL A 210 -7.66 1.62 5.60
N GLY A 211 -8.10 1.29 6.83
CA GLY A 211 -9.07 0.25 7.14
C GLY A 211 -10.34 0.81 7.78
N HIS A 212 -10.76 0.19 8.91
CA HIS A 212 -11.82 0.60 9.83
C HIS A 212 -13.25 0.49 9.29
N ASP A 213 -13.55 1.03 8.12
CA ASP A 213 -14.78 0.70 7.43
C ASP A 213 -14.56 -0.60 6.63
N HIS A 214 -15.31 -1.65 6.97
CA HIS A 214 -15.15 -2.98 6.39
C HIS A 214 -15.74 -3.03 4.99
N VAL A 215 -15.13 -2.23 4.09
CA VAL A 215 -15.48 -2.08 2.68
C VAL A 215 -14.21 -1.92 1.85
N TYR A 216 -14.33 -2.08 0.55
CA TYR A 216 -13.35 -1.56 -0.38
C TYR A 216 -13.84 -0.24 -0.96
N GLU A 217 -12.98 0.80 -0.94
CA GLU A 217 -13.30 2.07 -1.60
C GLU A 217 -12.01 2.74 -2.10
N ARG A 218 -12.07 3.32 -3.31
CA ARG A 218 -10.99 4.13 -3.86
C ARG A 218 -11.51 5.51 -4.23
N PHE A 219 -10.74 6.52 -3.83
CA PHE A 219 -11.01 7.92 -4.15
C PHE A 219 -10.11 8.41 -5.30
N ALA A 220 -10.62 9.38 -6.06
CA ALA A 220 -9.79 10.19 -6.94
C ALA A 220 -8.72 10.95 -6.12
N PRO A 221 -7.59 11.34 -6.73
CA PRO A 221 -6.63 12.21 -6.07
C PRO A 221 -7.28 13.50 -5.55
N GLN A 222 -7.07 13.81 -4.26
CA GLN A 222 -7.75 14.91 -3.59
C GLN A 222 -6.88 15.54 -2.49
N ASP A 223 -7.22 16.78 -2.13
CA ASP A 223 -6.63 17.47 -0.99
C ASP A 223 -7.29 17.06 0.34
N ALA A 224 -6.81 17.60 1.45
CA ALA A 224 -7.34 17.31 2.79
C ALA A 224 -8.73 17.91 3.06
N ALA A 225 -9.21 18.82 2.22
CA ALA A 225 -10.55 19.36 2.28
C ALA A 225 -11.56 18.52 1.48
N GLY A 226 -11.07 17.56 0.67
CA GLY A 226 -11.87 16.73 -0.21
C GLY A 226 -12.15 17.37 -1.57
N ASN A 227 -11.35 18.36 -1.98
CA ASN A 227 -11.40 18.88 -3.34
C ASN A 227 -10.56 17.99 -4.24
N THR A 228 -11.04 17.72 -5.46
CA THR A 228 -10.28 16.98 -6.48
C THR A 228 -9.00 17.74 -6.82
N ASP A 229 -7.87 17.05 -6.80
CA ASP A 229 -6.56 17.57 -7.18
C ASP A 229 -5.83 16.53 -8.06
N PRO A 230 -6.09 16.49 -9.37
CA PRO A 230 -5.52 15.48 -10.26
C PRO A 230 -4.00 15.54 -10.41
N GLU A 231 -3.39 16.71 -10.12
CA GLU A 231 -1.96 16.94 -10.33
C GLU A 231 -1.11 16.61 -9.10
N ARG A 232 -1.64 16.86 -7.89
CA ARG A 232 -0.90 16.74 -6.64
C ARG A 232 -1.66 16.05 -5.52
N GLY A 233 -2.91 15.66 -5.79
CA GLY A 233 -3.79 15.07 -4.78
C GLY A 233 -3.35 13.67 -4.35
N VAL A 234 -3.67 13.33 -3.12
CA VAL A 234 -3.42 12.00 -2.55
C VAL A 234 -4.54 11.06 -2.97
N ARG A 235 -4.19 9.92 -3.55
CA ARG A 235 -5.14 8.83 -3.83
C ARG A 235 -5.33 7.98 -2.58
N SER A 236 -6.55 7.92 -2.08
CA SER A 236 -6.88 7.13 -0.89
C SER A 236 -7.57 5.82 -1.25
N PHE A 237 -7.22 4.75 -0.50
CA PHE A 237 -7.89 3.46 -0.57
C PHE A 237 -8.32 3.04 0.83
N THR A 238 -9.60 2.72 1.00
CA THR A 238 -10.12 2.01 2.16
C THR A 238 -10.13 0.52 1.82
N VAL A 239 -9.43 -0.30 2.61
CA VAL A 239 -9.28 -1.74 2.38
C VAL A 239 -9.55 -2.49 3.70
N GLY A 240 -10.73 -2.27 4.28
CA GLY A 240 -11.18 -2.96 5.49
C GLY A 240 -11.79 -4.33 5.18
N THR A 241 -11.21 -5.03 4.21
CA THR A 241 -11.76 -6.28 3.65
C THR A 241 -10.92 -7.50 3.99
N GLY A 242 -10.06 -7.41 5.02
CA GLY A 242 -9.10 -8.46 5.39
C GLY A 242 -9.70 -9.74 5.97
N GLY A 243 -10.94 -9.70 6.49
CA GLY A 243 -11.60 -10.91 6.98
C GLY A 243 -12.68 -10.70 8.03
N ALA A 244 -12.74 -9.52 8.67
CA ALA A 244 -13.83 -9.17 9.58
C ALA A 244 -15.13 -8.94 8.80
N ARG A 245 -16.27 -9.05 9.50
CA ARG A 245 -17.62 -8.94 8.92
C ARG A 245 -17.77 -7.66 8.11
N LEU A 246 -18.07 -7.78 6.80
CA LEU A 246 -18.27 -6.64 5.90
C LEU A 246 -19.46 -5.76 6.31
N TYR A 247 -19.36 -4.46 6.03
CA TYR A 247 -20.38 -3.46 6.28
C TYR A 247 -21.12 -3.09 5.00
N SER A 248 -22.33 -2.54 5.13
CA SER A 248 -23.06 -1.97 4.02
C SER A 248 -22.60 -0.54 3.75
N LEU A 249 -22.37 -0.20 2.49
CA LEU A 249 -22.08 1.17 2.08
C LEU A 249 -23.24 2.11 2.37
N ARG A 250 -22.92 3.35 2.71
CA ARG A 250 -23.85 4.46 2.82
C ARG A 250 -23.84 5.33 1.55
N LYS A 251 -24.29 6.58 1.66
CA LYS A 251 -24.25 7.53 0.56
C LYS A 251 -22.79 7.76 0.15
N PRO A 252 -22.47 7.64 -1.14
CA PRO A 252 -21.14 7.90 -1.65
C PRO A 252 -20.64 9.29 -1.26
N GLN A 253 -19.40 9.35 -0.78
CA GLN A 253 -18.69 10.61 -0.59
C GLN A 253 -18.28 11.22 -1.93
N PRO A 254 -18.10 12.55 -2.00
CA PRO A 254 -17.43 13.17 -3.15
C PRO A 254 -16.09 12.48 -3.47
N ASN A 255 -15.73 12.42 -4.74
CA ASN A 255 -14.50 11.82 -5.27
C ASN A 255 -14.37 10.29 -5.09
N SER A 256 -15.36 9.61 -4.52
CA SER A 256 -15.39 8.16 -4.46
C SER A 256 -15.63 7.57 -5.85
N GLU A 257 -14.61 6.90 -6.43
CA GLU A 257 -14.64 6.38 -7.80
C GLU A 257 -15.12 4.92 -7.87
N VAL A 258 -14.59 4.07 -6.97
CA VAL A 258 -14.94 2.64 -6.91
C VAL A 258 -15.24 2.24 -5.48
N ARG A 259 -16.26 1.40 -5.28
CA ARG A 259 -16.69 0.90 -3.97
C ARG A 259 -17.26 -0.50 -4.06
N GLY A 260 -17.04 -1.30 -3.02
CA GLY A 260 -17.60 -2.63 -2.86
C GLY A 260 -17.66 -3.04 -1.41
N ALA A 261 -18.70 -3.79 -1.07
CA ALA A 261 -18.96 -4.28 0.29
C ALA A 261 -19.53 -5.70 0.29
N SER A 262 -19.31 -6.45 -0.78
CA SER A 262 -19.91 -7.78 -0.98
C SER A 262 -18.90 -8.92 -0.94
N THR A 263 -17.60 -8.61 -0.89
CA THR A 263 -16.54 -9.61 -0.89
C THR A 263 -15.34 -9.14 -0.07
N HIS A 264 -14.68 -10.08 0.59
CA HIS A 264 -13.36 -9.88 1.17
C HIS A 264 -12.30 -9.88 0.07
N GLY A 265 -11.15 -9.29 0.35
CA GLY A 265 -10.06 -9.20 -0.60
C GLY A 265 -8.91 -8.36 -0.07
N VAL A 266 -7.89 -8.21 -0.89
CA VAL A 266 -6.71 -7.42 -0.59
C VAL A 266 -6.43 -6.42 -1.72
N LEU A 267 -5.84 -5.29 -1.39
CA LEU A 267 -5.25 -4.40 -2.38
C LEU A 267 -3.83 -4.88 -2.69
N ARG A 268 -3.55 -5.12 -3.97
CA ARG A 268 -2.18 -5.37 -4.45
C ARG A 268 -1.67 -4.13 -5.15
N LEU A 269 -0.48 -3.68 -4.74
CA LEU A 269 0.27 -2.62 -5.41
C LEU A 269 1.51 -3.20 -6.07
N THR A 270 1.82 -2.73 -7.26
CA THR A 270 3.12 -2.92 -7.91
C THR A 270 3.76 -1.55 -8.02
N LEU A 271 4.86 -1.35 -7.31
CA LEU A 271 5.51 -0.05 -7.14
C LEU A 271 6.87 -0.07 -7.87
N SER A 272 7.05 0.83 -8.82
CA SER A 272 8.35 1.14 -9.41
C SER A 272 8.91 2.44 -8.80
N SER A 273 10.11 2.83 -9.16
CA SER A 273 10.70 4.08 -8.67
C SER A 273 10.00 5.35 -9.17
N THR A 274 9.07 5.26 -10.13
CA THR A 274 8.45 6.42 -10.79
C THR A 274 6.95 6.32 -10.96
N ASP A 275 6.35 5.15 -10.72
CA ASP A 275 4.94 4.89 -10.95
C ASP A 275 4.42 3.78 -10.04
N TYR A 276 3.11 3.68 -9.95
CA TYR A 276 2.43 2.61 -9.23
C TYR A 276 1.24 2.07 -10.00
N ARG A 277 0.98 0.79 -9.78
CA ARG A 277 -0.22 0.10 -10.24
C ARG A 277 -0.96 -0.47 -9.05
N TRP A 278 -2.28 -0.50 -9.13
CA TRP A 278 -3.11 -1.13 -8.12
C TRP A 278 -4.05 -2.14 -8.73
N ALA A 279 -4.42 -3.15 -7.94
CA ALA A 279 -5.50 -4.06 -8.23
C ALA A 279 -6.16 -4.51 -6.92
N PHE A 280 -7.47 -4.35 -6.81
CA PHE A 280 -8.22 -5.03 -5.76
C PHE A 280 -8.43 -6.49 -6.15
N VAL A 281 -8.00 -7.42 -5.30
CA VAL A 281 -8.04 -8.86 -5.55
C VAL A 281 -9.07 -9.48 -4.60
N PRO A 282 -10.32 -9.73 -5.05
CA PRO A 282 -11.35 -10.38 -4.24
C PRO A 282 -11.10 -11.88 -4.09
N VAL A 283 -11.53 -12.46 -2.97
CA VAL A 283 -11.32 -13.88 -2.64
C VAL A 283 -12.06 -14.88 -3.57
N ASP A 284 -13.09 -14.40 -4.26
CA ASP A 284 -13.97 -15.23 -5.12
C ASP A 284 -13.99 -14.76 -6.59
N GLY A 285 -13.13 -13.79 -6.92
CA GLY A 285 -13.12 -13.19 -8.26
C GLY A 285 -14.33 -12.31 -8.58
N ALA A 286 -15.15 -11.98 -7.56
CA ALA A 286 -16.35 -11.15 -7.69
C ALA A 286 -16.04 -9.65 -7.88
N ALA A 287 -17.09 -8.85 -7.97
CA ALA A 287 -16.99 -7.39 -7.94
C ALA A 287 -16.78 -6.86 -6.50
N PRO A 288 -16.12 -5.71 -6.28
CA PRO A 288 -15.70 -4.80 -7.32
C PRO A 288 -14.44 -5.27 -8.04
N ARG A 289 -14.33 -4.96 -9.33
CA ARG A 289 -13.07 -5.01 -10.06
C ARG A 289 -12.52 -3.59 -10.10
N ASP A 290 -11.33 -3.41 -9.60
CA ASP A 290 -10.65 -2.13 -9.62
C ASP A 290 -9.16 -2.33 -9.86
N ASP A 291 -8.70 -1.83 -10.97
CA ASP A 291 -7.29 -1.81 -11.32
C ASP A 291 -6.94 -0.51 -12.07
N GLY A 292 -5.68 -0.15 -12.00
CA GLY A 292 -5.19 1.04 -12.68
C GLY A 292 -3.73 1.33 -12.40
N SER A 293 -3.27 2.48 -12.89
CA SER A 293 -1.91 2.95 -12.67
C SER A 293 -1.84 4.47 -12.68
N ALA A 294 -0.84 5.02 -12.01
CA ALA A 294 -0.50 6.44 -12.09
C ALA A 294 1.01 6.63 -11.91
N PRO A 295 1.59 7.70 -12.47
CA PRO A 295 2.94 8.11 -12.13
C PRO A 295 2.98 8.74 -10.74
N CYS A 296 4.17 8.76 -10.13
CA CYS A 296 4.44 9.65 -9.01
C CYS A 296 4.53 11.10 -9.51
N HIS A 297 4.09 12.06 -8.72
CA HIS A 297 3.83 13.42 -9.16
C HIS A 297 4.74 14.49 -8.54
N ARG A 298 5.92 14.14 -8.08
CA ARG A 298 6.93 15.14 -7.68
C ARG A 298 7.76 15.61 -8.86
#